data_c0933fc99610af0edd7c20fcd05696fb
#
_entry.id   c0933fc99610af0edd7c20fcd05696fb
#
_cell.length_a   1.000
_cell.length_b   1.000
_cell.length_c   1.000
_cell.angle_alpha   90.00
_cell.angle_beta   90.00
_cell.angle_gamma   90.00
#
_symmetry.space_group_name_H-M   'P 1'
#
loop_
_entity.id
_entity.type
_entity.pdbx_description
1 polymer ?
#
loop_
_entity_poly.entity_id
_entity_poly.type
_entity_poly.pdbx_seq_one_letter_code
_entity_poly.pdbx_strand_id
1 'polypeptide(L)'
;MSTPPSSESSATLPSQARSLAGFWALIAVQFQGAFSDNALKWLVSFLVLDAALSKERRDLWFVLVVPLLFAVPFLLFSIPGGYFADKYSKRSVTLWTKVFELGVMGLATFALASNRLDIAGVALFLACTQGAIFGPTKYGLLPELLPLSKLSWGNGIIELGTLLAAISAALAGGFLAQNFHGRQIWSGVIFLALTVIGLLTSFGISKVPAADPARRFDWNVPAEFFHEIRHMRSDRTLWTAVIANTFFWFLGSLLLLNIVLYATDILHVDDPHSSYLLAALSLGIGIGSFLAGLASGKKIEPGMVLPGLGGILLMAALLSRPGISYLAVLVQLALLGVAGGFFVVPVNALIQQRPRPEEKGRAIAVANLLSFVGVALQPFAQYAMLRLGHPDPSRVFLIAAAMTLVMGYILERMLPELFPQALNWTRLRPRATL
;
A
#
# COMPACT_ATOMS: atom_id res chain seq x y z
N MET A 1 -5.24 29.28 -55.38
CA MET A 1 -6.13 28.29 -54.76
C MET A 1 -5.25 27.13 -54.31
N SER A 2 -4.83 27.17 -53.07
CA SER A 2 -4.02 26.12 -52.44
C SER A 2 -4.92 25.31 -51.51
N THR A 3 -5.04 24.03 -51.78
CA THR A 3 -5.78 23.06 -50.98
C THR A 3 -5.13 22.93 -49.58
N PRO A 4 -5.91 22.86 -48.48
CA PRO A 4 -5.37 22.62 -47.17
C PRO A 4 -4.90 21.14 -47.01
N PRO A 5 -3.88 20.86 -46.20
CA PRO A 5 -3.40 19.49 -45.99
C PRO A 5 -4.45 18.68 -45.23
N SER A 6 -4.66 17.48 -45.72
CA SER A 6 -5.53 16.45 -45.18
C SER A 6 -5.17 16.13 -43.72
N SER A 7 -6.18 16.15 -42.86
CA SER A 7 -6.19 15.74 -41.47
C SER A 7 -5.50 14.37 -41.30
N GLU A 8 -4.44 14.37 -40.50
CA GLU A 8 -3.79 13.13 -40.00
C GLU A 8 -4.82 12.22 -39.35
N SER A 9 -4.88 11.03 -39.86
CA SER A 9 -5.70 9.95 -39.30
C SER A 9 -5.21 9.62 -37.90
N SER A 10 -5.99 9.98 -36.89
CA SER A 10 -5.88 9.40 -35.56
C SER A 10 -6.03 7.88 -35.70
N ALA A 11 -4.93 7.15 -35.61
CA ALA A 11 -4.89 5.70 -35.60
C ALA A 11 -5.76 5.19 -34.45
N THR A 12 -7.00 4.86 -34.76
CA THR A 12 -7.89 4.13 -33.85
C THR A 12 -7.31 2.73 -33.69
N LEU A 13 -6.74 2.45 -32.53
CA LEU A 13 -6.33 1.10 -32.13
C LEU A 13 -7.51 0.12 -32.34
N PRO A 14 -7.25 -1.09 -32.84
CA PRO A 14 -8.31 -2.04 -33.17
C PRO A 14 -9.16 -2.36 -31.94
N SER A 15 -10.48 -2.39 -32.13
CA SER A 15 -11.51 -2.61 -31.09
C SER A 15 -11.38 -3.93 -30.31
N GLN A 16 -10.47 -4.83 -30.68
CA GLN A 16 -10.24 -6.12 -30.04
C GLN A 16 -9.46 -6.05 -28.71
N ALA A 17 -8.77 -4.94 -28.40
CA ALA A 17 -8.01 -4.82 -27.15
C ALA A 17 -8.87 -4.44 -25.93
N ARG A 18 -10.02 -3.80 -26.15
CA ARG A 18 -10.89 -3.28 -25.08
C ARG A 18 -11.94 -4.31 -24.68
N SER A 19 -11.57 -5.21 -23.76
CA SER A 19 -12.46 -6.26 -23.25
C SER A 19 -12.68 -6.12 -21.77
N LEU A 20 -13.93 -5.92 -21.34
CA LEU A 20 -14.30 -5.96 -19.91
C LEU A 20 -13.93 -7.29 -19.26
N ALA A 21 -13.93 -8.40 -19.98
CA ALA A 21 -13.47 -9.70 -19.48
C ALA A 21 -11.96 -9.67 -19.15
N GLY A 22 -11.12 -9.04 -20.01
CA GLY A 22 -9.69 -8.86 -19.75
C GLY A 22 -9.43 -7.95 -18.54
N PHE A 23 -10.25 -6.93 -18.33
CA PHE A 23 -10.19 -6.08 -17.15
C PHE A 23 -10.52 -6.86 -15.86
N TRP A 24 -11.62 -7.63 -15.85
CA TRP A 24 -11.98 -8.43 -14.67
C TRP A 24 -10.97 -9.54 -14.37
N ALA A 25 -10.36 -10.13 -15.43
CA ALA A 25 -9.24 -11.05 -15.25
C ALA A 25 -8.05 -10.36 -14.58
N LEU A 26 -7.71 -9.13 -14.97
CA LEU A 26 -6.67 -8.34 -14.32
C LEU A 26 -7.00 -8.06 -12.84
N ILE A 27 -8.25 -7.69 -12.54
CA ILE A 27 -8.70 -7.44 -11.15
C ILE A 27 -8.56 -8.71 -10.30
N ALA A 28 -8.99 -9.88 -10.81
CA ALA A 28 -8.87 -11.15 -10.08
C ALA A 28 -7.39 -11.54 -9.84
N VAL A 29 -6.54 -11.40 -10.86
CA VAL A 29 -5.09 -11.66 -10.77
C VAL A 29 -4.41 -10.73 -9.77
N GLN A 30 -4.73 -9.45 -9.79
CA GLN A 30 -4.18 -8.44 -8.88
C GLN A 30 -4.64 -8.69 -7.44
N PHE A 31 -5.94 -8.96 -7.24
CA PHE A 31 -6.49 -9.28 -5.91
C PHE A 31 -5.80 -10.52 -5.32
N GLN A 32 -5.71 -11.62 -6.11
CA GLN A 32 -5.09 -12.86 -5.67
C GLN A 32 -3.62 -12.65 -5.30
N GLY A 33 -2.83 -11.94 -6.14
CA GLY A 33 -1.42 -11.66 -5.85
C GLY A 33 -1.25 -10.82 -4.59
N ALA A 34 -1.98 -9.68 -4.48
CA ALA A 34 -1.94 -8.83 -3.31
C ALA A 34 -2.38 -9.56 -2.03
N PHE A 35 -3.40 -10.44 -2.13
CA PHE A 35 -3.81 -11.29 -1.02
C PHE A 35 -2.69 -12.25 -0.60
N SER A 36 -2.12 -13.00 -1.54
CA SER A 36 -1.10 -14.02 -1.23
C SER A 36 0.16 -13.41 -0.61
N ASP A 37 0.65 -12.28 -1.15
CA ASP A 37 1.84 -11.59 -0.63
C ASP A 37 1.62 -11.09 0.80
N ASN A 38 0.48 -10.45 1.06
CA ASN A 38 0.16 -9.96 2.39
C ASN A 38 -0.17 -11.09 3.37
N ALA A 39 -0.88 -12.14 2.93
CA ALA A 39 -1.20 -13.28 3.79
C ALA A 39 0.06 -14.05 4.18
N LEU A 40 1.00 -14.25 3.25
CA LEU A 40 2.30 -14.85 3.56
C LEU A 40 3.09 -13.99 4.55
N LYS A 41 3.11 -12.66 4.36
CA LYS A 41 3.75 -11.73 5.31
C LYS A 41 3.18 -11.89 6.71
N TRP A 42 1.85 -11.84 6.87
CA TRP A 42 1.22 -11.95 8.18
C TRP A 42 1.40 -13.33 8.79
N LEU A 43 1.29 -14.41 7.99
CA LEU A 43 1.56 -15.78 8.45
C LEU A 43 3.00 -15.90 8.99
N VAL A 44 4.02 -15.45 8.22
CA VAL A 44 5.42 -15.47 8.68
C VAL A 44 5.60 -14.62 9.94
N SER A 45 4.93 -13.47 10.03
CA SER A 45 4.96 -12.62 11.22
C SER A 45 4.45 -13.35 12.45
N PHE A 46 3.29 -14.02 12.38
CA PHE A 46 2.73 -14.79 13.50
C PHE A 46 3.59 -16.02 13.84
N LEU A 47 4.10 -16.75 12.85
CA LEU A 47 5.00 -17.88 13.08
C LEU A 47 6.31 -17.46 13.77
N VAL A 48 6.81 -16.26 13.51
CA VAL A 48 7.97 -15.69 14.22
C VAL A 48 7.63 -15.41 15.69
N LEU A 49 6.41 -14.91 15.98
CA LEU A 49 5.95 -14.66 17.34
C LEU A 49 5.78 -15.96 18.13
N ASP A 50 5.27 -17.03 17.50
CA ASP A 50 5.05 -18.35 18.12
C ASP A 50 6.33 -19.18 18.24
N ALA A 51 7.38 -18.84 17.48
CA ALA A 51 8.61 -19.59 17.49
C ALA A 51 9.31 -19.49 18.85
N ALA A 52 9.92 -20.61 19.30
CA ALA A 52 10.73 -20.68 20.54
C ALA A 52 12.07 -19.92 20.39
N LEU A 53 12.01 -18.66 20.02
CA LEU A 53 13.15 -17.76 19.88
C LEU A 53 13.35 -16.97 21.17
N SER A 54 14.61 -16.59 21.44
CA SER A 54 14.86 -15.58 22.48
C SER A 54 14.10 -14.28 22.11
N LYS A 55 13.66 -13.52 23.14
CA LYS A 55 12.95 -12.25 22.93
C LYS A 55 13.69 -11.35 21.95
N GLU A 56 15.02 -11.25 22.09
CA GLU A 56 15.87 -10.43 21.22
C GLU A 56 15.82 -10.86 19.75
N ARG A 57 15.85 -12.16 19.48
CA ARG A 57 15.82 -12.73 18.14
C ARG A 57 14.42 -12.62 17.52
N ARG A 58 13.37 -12.80 18.32
CA ARG A 58 11.98 -12.60 17.95
C ARG A 58 11.74 -11.15 17.54
N ASP A 59 12.18 -10.19 18.35
CA ASP A 59 12.03 -8.76 18.09
C ASP A 59 12.79 -8.35 16.81
N LEU A 60 14.01 -8.88 16.60
CA LEU A 60 14.78 -8.66 15.39
C LEU A 60 14.01 -9.13 14.15
N TRP A 61 13.50 -10.35 14.16
CA TRP A 61 12.78 -10.91 13.00
C TRP A 61 11.46 -10.21 12.76
N PHE A 62 10.62 -10.07 13.79
CA PHE A 62 9.28 -9.55 13.65
C PHE A 62 9.27 -8.05 13.34
N VAL A 63 10.11 -7.28 14.04
CA VAL A 63 10.09 -5.81 13.95
C VAL A 63 10.94 -5.29 12.80
N LEU A 64 12.06 -5.95 12.48
CA LEU A 64 13.01 -5.46 11.50
C LEU A 64 13.03 -6.32 10.22
N VAL A 65 13.26 -7.62 10.35
CA VAL A 65 13.54 -8.47 9.18
C VAL A 65 12.29 -8.64 8.30
N VAL A 66 11.14 -9.06 8.86
CA VAL A 66 9.93 -9.31 8.07
C VAL A 66 9.42 -8.05 7.36
N PRO A 67 9.32 -6.88 8.00
CA PRO A 67 8.92 -5.65 7.28
C PRO A 67 9.93 -5.22 6.21
N LEU A 68 11.23 -5.42 6.41
CA LEU A 68 12.24 -5.13 5.39
C LEU A 68 12.15 -6.09 4.22
N LEU A 69 11.95 -7.39 4.47
CA LEU A 69 11.73 -8.37 3.40
C LEU A 69 10.50 -8.03 2.55
N PHE A 70 9.52 -7.33 3.11
CA PHE A 70 8.37 -6.82 2.39
C PHE A 70 8.69 -5.52 1.61
N ALA A 71 9.35 -4.54 2.23
CA ALA A 71 9.50 -3.19 1.65
C ALA A 71 10.67 -3.08 0.65
N VAL A 72 11.81 -3.72 0.94
CA VAL A 72 13.03 -3.59 0.13
C VAL A 72 12.85 -4.04 -1.32
N PRO A 73 12.14 -5.14 -1.64
CA PRO A 73 11.88 -5.51 -3.02
C PRO A 73 11.20 -4.42 -3.84
N PHE A 74 10.25 -3.69 -3.25
CA PHE A 74 9.59 -2.58 -3.95
C PHE A 74 10.54 -1.43 -4.26
N LEU A 75 11.51 -1.15 -3.38
CA LEU A 75 12.52 -0.14 -3.64
C LEU A 75 13.48 -0.56 -4.77
N LEU A 76 13.88 -1.83 -4.80
CA LEU A 76 14.88 -2.33 -5.75
C LEU A 76 14.29 -2.65 -7.13
N PHE A 77 13.07 -3.20 -7.18
CA PHE A 77 12.53 -3.82 -8.38
C PHE A 77 11.36 -3.06 -9.04
N SER A 78 10.84 -1.96 -8.45
CA SER A 78 9.79 -1.15 -9.09
C SER A 78 10.26 -0.52 -10.41
N ILE A 79 11.51 -0.06 -10.48
CA ILE A 79 12.09 0.54 -11.69
C ILE A 79 12.35 -0.50 -12.77
N PRO A 80 13.03 -1.64 -12.51
CA PRO A 80 13.07 -2.78 -13.43
C PRO A 80 11.68 -3.23 -13.89
N GLY A 81 10.69 -3.24 -12.98
CA GLY A 81 9.30 -3.54 -13.31
C GLY A 81 8.71 -2.61 -14.36
N GLY A 82 8.95 -1.30 -14.25
CA GLY A 82 8.56 -0.30 -15.23
C GLY A 82 9.22 -0.53 -16.60
N TYR A 83 10.51 -0.84 -16.61
CA TYR A 83 11.22 -1.20 -17.84
C TYR A 83 10.60 -2.44 -18.52
N PHE A 84 10.31 -3.49 -17.77
CA PHE A 84 9.67 -4.69 -18.33
C PHE A 84 8.27 -4.41 -18.85
N ALA A 85 7.49 -3.58 -18.15
CA ALA A 85 6.13 -3.20 -18.55
C ALA A 85 6.09 -2.43 -19.88
N ASP A 86 7.13 -1.66 -20.21
CA ASP A 86 7.19 -0.91 -21.45
C ASP A 86 7.80 -1.72 -22.59
N LYS A 87 8.87 -2.47 -22.33
CA LYS A 87 9.61 -3.22 -23.34
C LYS A 87 8.85 -4.44 -23.84
N TYR A 88 8.09 -5.12 -23.00
CA TYR A 88 7.38 -6.33 -23.33
C TYR A 88 5.86 -6.13 -23.30
N SER A 89 5.11 -7.03 -23.96
CA SER A 89 3.67 -7.07 -23.80
C SER A 89 3.31 -7.22 -22.31
N LYS A 90 2.49 -6.30 -21.78
CA LYS A 90 2.09 -6.30 -20.37
C LYS A 90 1.39 -7.59 -19.95
N ARG A 91 0.65 -8.22 -20.88
CA ARG A 91 0.10 -9.56 -20.67
C ARG A 91 1.20 -10.60 -20.47
N SER A 92 2.24 -10.58 -21.28
CA SER A 92 3.38 -11.50 -21.15
C SER A 92 4.09 -11.28 -19.81
N VAL A 93 4.34 -10.04 -19.43
CA VAL A 93 4.94 -9.72 -18.10
C VAL A 93 4.06 -10.28 -16.98
N THR A 94 2.74 -10.10 -17.05
CA THR A 94 1.79 -10.66 -16.06
C THR A 94 1.90 -12.19 -15.98
N LEU A 95 1.93 -12.88 -17.12
CA LEU A 95 2.09 -14.34 -17.15
C LEU A 95 3.42 -14.79 -16.53
N TRP A 96 4.53 -14.12 -16.87
CA TRP A 96 5.84 -14.44 -16.33
C TRP A 96 5.91 -14.21 -14.81
N THR A 97 5.32 -13.11 -14.32
CA THR A 97 5.26 -12.86 -12.87
C THR A 97 4.41 -13.91 -12.15
N LYS A 98 3.33 -14.44 -12.77
CA LYS A 98 2.52 -15.52 -12.18
C LYS A 98 3.23 -16.87 -12.18
N VAL A 99 4.00 -17.20 -13.22
CA VAL A 99 4.85 -18.41 -13.24
C VAL A 99 5.94 -18.30 -12.17
N PHE A 100 6.57 -17.15 -12.04
CA PHE A 100 7.54 -16.90 -10.97
C PHE A 100 6.91 -17.03 -9.57
N GLU A 101 5.71 -16.46 -9.37
CA GLU A 101 4.94 -16.59 -8.12
C GLU A 101 4.66 -18.06 -7.77
N LEU A 102 4.36 -18.91 -8.76
CA LEU A 102 4.15 -20.33 -8.52
C LEU A 102 5.41 -21.01 -7.94
N GLY A 103 6.59 -20.70 -8.47
CA GLY A 103 7.86 -21.18 -7.93
C GLY A 103 8.11 -20.65 -6.49
N VAL A 104 7.80 -19.39 -6.25
CA VAL A 104 7.94 -18.75 -4.94
C VAL A 104 7.01 -19.38 -3.90
N MET A 105 5.75 -19.63 -4.24
CA MET A 105 4.80 -20.29 -3.33
C MET A 105 5.15 -21.78 -3.13
N GLY A 106 5.81 -22.42 -4.10
CA GLY A 106 6.43 -23.73 -3.91
C GLY A 106 7.53 -23.70 -2.85
N LEU A 107 8.42 -22.69 -2.91
CA LEU A 107 9.46 -22.46 -1.92
C LEU A 107 8.85 -22.14 -0.53
N ALA A 108 7.80 -21.31 -0.49
CA ALA A 108 7.08 -21.00 0.75
C ALA A 108 6.47 -22.28 1.36
N THR A 109 5.84 -23.13 0.54
CA THR A 109 5.28 -24.40 0.99
C THR A 109 6.35 -25.32 1.57
N PHE A 110 7.50 -25.45 0.92
CA PHE A 110 8.65 -26.20 1.43
C PHE A 110 9.16 -25.64 2.76
N ALA A 111 9.29 -24.32 2.86
CA ALA A 111 9.71 -23.63 4.09
C ALA A 111 8.76 -23.91 5.26
N LEU A 112 7.45 -23.81 5.02
CA LEU A 112 6.39 -24.05 5.98
C LEU A 112 6.33 -25.53 6.41
N ALA A 113 6.51 -26.46 5.47
CA ALA A 113 6.57 -27.90 5.75
C ALA A 113 7.78 -28.30 6.60
N SER A 114 8.92 -27.64 6.40
CA SER A 114 10.17 -27.90 7.09
C SER A 114 10.39 -27.03 8.32
N ASN A 115 9.44 -26.15 8.69
CA ASN A 115 9.54 -25.18 9.79
C ASN A 115 10.79 -24.28 9.68
N ARG A 116 11.19 -23.91 8.46
CA ARG A 116 12.38 -23.09 8.18
C ARG A 116 11.98 -21.63 7.95
N LEU A 117 12.00 -20.83 9.02
CA LEU A 117 11.66 -19.39 8.98
C LEU A 117 12.60 -18.58 8.07
N ASP A 118 13.86 -18.94 7.98
CA ASP A 118 14.85 -18.34 7.09
C ASP A 118 14.44 -18.50 5.60
N ILE A 119 14.03 -19.71 5.19
CA ILE A 119 13.54 -19.99 3.85
C ILE A 119 12.19 -19.30 3.60
N ALA A 120 11.31 -19.25 4.60
CA ALA A 120 10.05 -18.52 4.52
C ALA A 120 10.29 -17.00 4.31
N GLY A 121 11.31 -16.44 4.94
CA GLY A 121 11.75 -15.07 4.71
C GLY A 121 12.24 -14.84 3.27
N VAL A 122 13.04 -15.77 2.71
CA VAL A 122 13.45 -15.69 1.30
C VAL A 122 12.23 -15.77 0.37
N ALA A 123 11.27 -16.66 0.65
CA ALA A 123 10.04 -16.76 -0.13
C ALA A 123 9.23 -15.46 -0.09
N LEU A 124 9.11 -14.83 1.10
CA LEU A 124 8.45 -13.53 1.26
C LEU A 124 9.15 -12.44 0.44
N PHE A 125 10.47 -12.35 0.49
CA PHE A 125 11.25 -11.39 -0.30
C PHE A 125 11.01 -11.57 -1.80
N LEU A 126 11.01 -12.80 -2.28
CA LEU A 126 10.77 -13.12 -3.69
C LEU A 126 9.30 -12.85 -4.10
N ALA A 127 8.32 -13.11 -3.24
CA ALA A 127 6.91 -12.77 -3.46
C ALA A 127 6.76 -11.25 -3.64
N CYS A 128 7.34 -10.45 -2.75
CA CYS A 128 7.32 -8.99 -2.86
C CYS A 128 8.10 -8.47 -4.08
N THR A 129 9.17 -9.16 -4.51
CA THR A 129 9.88 -8.86 -5.77
C THR A 129 8.94 -9.04 -6.97
N GLN A 130 8.17 -10.11 -6.99
CA GLN A 130 7.15 -10.37 -8.02
C GLN A 130 6.11 -9.26 -8.02
N GLY A 131 5.58 -8.89 -6.84
CA GLY A 131 4.62 -7.80 -6.69
C GLY A 131 5.16 -6.44 -7.17
N ALA A 132 6.44 -6.14 -6.88
CA ALA A 132 7.11 -4.92 -7.31
C ALA A 132 7.25 -4.83 -8.85
N ILE A 133 7.57 -5.94 -9.52
CA ILE A 133 7.66 -6.02 -10.99
C ILE A 133 6.26 -5.95 -11.63
N PHE A 134 5.26 -6.56 -11.01
CA PHE A 134 3.88 -6.54 -11.53
C PHE A 134 3.21 -5.17 -11.37
N GLY A 135 3.59 -4.38 -10.36
CA GLY A 135 2.98 -3.08 -10.05
C GLY A 135 2.82 -2.15 -11.26
N PRO A 136 3.89 -1.75 -11.95
CA PRO A 136 3.81 -0.91 -13.15
C PRO A 136 2.97 -1.53 -14.28
N THR A 137 3.05 -2.85 -14.43
CA THR A 137 2.30 -3.60 -15.46
C THR A 137 0.80 -3.52 -15.26
N LYS A 138 0.31 -3.70 -14.01
CA LYS A 138 -1.14 -3.64 -13.71
C LYS A 138 -1.75 -2.29 -13.99
N TYR A 139 -1.08 -1.21 -13.62
CA TYR A 139 -1.56 0.15 -13.90
C TYR A 139 -1.43 0.51 -15.38
N GLY A 140 -0.39 0.03 -16.06
CA GLY A 140 -0.21 0.22 -17.49
C GLY A 140 -1.21 -0.54 -18.36
N LEU A 141 -1.80 -1.65 -17.88
CA LEU A 141 -2.86 -2.38 -18.57
C LEU A 141 -4.21 -1.65 -18.58
N LEU A 142 -4.50 -0.81 -17.59
CA LEU A 142 -5.78 -0.13 -17.47
C LEU A 142 -6.19 0.67 -18.71
N PRO A 143 -5.35 1.59 -19.24
CA PRO A 143 -5.71 2.38 -20.43
C PRO A 143 -5.78 1.52 -21.70
N GLU A 144 -5.20 0.33 -21.69
CA GLU A 144 -5.23 -0.61 -22.82
C GLU A 144 -6.50 -1.46 -22.82
N LEU A 145 -7.04 -1.77 -21.63
CA LEU A 145 -8.24 -2.59 -21.44
C LEU A 145 -9.53 -1.78 -21.34
N LEU A 146 -9.44 -0.51 -20.89
CA LEU A 146 -10.60 0.34 -20.65
C LEU A 146 -10.58 1.60 -21.53
N PRO A 147 -11.76 2.10 -21.95
CA PRO A 147 -11.85 3.41 -22.56
C PRO A 147 -11.49 4.52 -21.55
N LEU A 148 -10.98 5.65 -22.04
CA LEU A 148 -10.55 6.79 -21.22
C LEU A 148 -11.63 7.24 -20.20
N SER A 149 -12.90 7.21 -20.60
CA SER A 149 -14.04 7.57 -19.74
C SER A 149 -14.23 6.65 -18.53
N LYS A 150 -13.68 5.44 -18.56
CA LYS A 150 -13.75 4.44 -17.46
C LYS A 150 -12.45 4.28 -16.67
N LEU A 151 -11.39 5.02 -17.00
CA LEU A 151 -10.09 4.86 -16.32
C LEU A 151 -10.15 5.19 -14.83
N SER A 152 -10.84 6.28 -14.46
CA SER A 152 -11.01 6.66 -13.05
C SER A 152 -11.74 5.57 -12.27
N TRP A 153 -12.82 5.01 -12.83
CA TRP A 153 -13.55 3.88 -12.27
C TRP A 153 -12.65 2.63 -12.15
N GLY A 154 -11.88 2.32 -13.19
CA GLY A 154 -10.97 1.17 -13.19
C GLY A 154 -9.88 1.28 -12.14
N ASN A 155 -9.28 2.47 -11.95
CA ASN A 155 -8.34 2.72 -10.87
C ASN A 155 -9.00 2.53 -9.49
N GLY A 156 -10.22 3.05 -9.29
CA GLY A 156 -10.96 2.87 -8.05
C GLY A 156 -11.22 1.39 -7.71
N ILE A 157 -11.54 0.56 -8.72
CA ILE A 157 -11.73 -0.89 -8.54
C ILE A 157 -10.41 -1.58 -8.17
N ILE A 158 -9.28 -1.22 -8.78
CA ILE A 158 -7.96 -1.74 -8.40
C ILE A 158 -7.62 -1.40 -6.95
N GLU A 159 -7.80 -0.14 -6.55
CA GLU A 159 -7.49 0.30 -5.18
C GLU A 159 -8.40 -0.39 -4.15
N LEU A 160 -9.71 -0.48 -4.44
CA LEU A 160 -10.64 -1.22 -3.60
C LEU A 160 -10.24 -2.70 -3.48
N GLY A 161 -9.88 -3.33 -4.60
CA GLY A 161 -9.40 -4.72 -4.63
C GLY A 161 -8.12 -4.90 -3.82
N THR A 162 -7.18 -3.95 -3.90
CA THR A 162 -5.93 -3.98 -3.11
C THR A 162 -6.22 -3.86 -1.61
N LEU A 163 -7.11 -2.95 -1.22
CA LEU A 163 -7.50 -2.76 0.18
C LEU A 163 -8.20 -4.00 0.74
N LEU A 164 -9.18 -4.55 0.01
CA LEU A 164 -9.89 -5.77 0.42
C LEU A 164 -8.94 -6.97 0.49
N ALA A 165 -7.99 -7.10 -0.44
CA ALA A 165 -6.97 -8.13 -0.41
C ALA A 165 -6.09 -8.00 0.84
N ALA A 166 -5.64 -6.80 1.20
CA ALA A 166 -4.80 -6.57 2.37
C ALA A 166 -5.54 -6.88 3.69
N ILE A 167 -6.82 -6.48 3.80
CA ILE A 167 -7.64 -6.76 4.98
C ILE A 167 -7.89 -8.27 5.12
N SER A 168 -8.37 -8.91 4.05
CA SER A 168 -8.66 -10.35 4.08
C SER A 168 -7.38 -11.18 4.29
N ALA A 169 -6.24 -10.70 3.79
CA ALA A 169 -4.95 -11.33 4.00
C ALA A 169 -4.48 -11.28 5.47
N ALA A 170 -4.72 -10.16 6.17
CA ALA A 170 -4.40 -10.06 7.58
C ALA A 170 -5.22 -11.05 8.42
N LEU A 171 -6.54 -11.14 8.14
CA LEU A 171 -7.42 -12.13 8.77
C LEU A 171 -7.00 -13.57 8.44
N ALA A 172 -6.70 -13.85 7.16
CA ALA A 172 -6.25 -15.16 6.72
C ALA A 172 -4.91 -15.55 7.37
N GLY A 173 -3.97 -14.62 7.50
CA GLY A 173 -2.66 -14.88 8.13
C GLY A 173 -2.80 -15.37 9.56
N GLY A 174 -3.62 -14.67 10.39
CA GLY A 174 -3.90 -15.10 11.77
C GLY A 174 -4.66 -16.43 11.83
N PHE A 175 -5.67 -16.61 10.94
CA PHE A 175 -6.42 -17.87 10.86
C PHE A 175 -5.53 -19.06 10.48
N LEU A 176 -4.64 -18.89 9.48
CA LEU A 176 -3.74 -19.95 9.02
C LEU A 176 -2.69 -20.29 10.09
N ALA A 177 -2.14 -19.28 10.77
CA ALA A 177 -1.19 -19.50 11.86
C ALA A 177 -1.80 -20.37 12.96
N GLN A 178 -3.00 -20.06 13.42
CA GLN A 178 -3.66 -20.74 14.50
C GLN A 178 -4.17 -22.14 14.11
N ASN A 179 -4.95 -22.24 12.99
CA ASN A 179 -5.65 -23.48 12.66
C ASN A 179 -4.74 -24.58 12.08
N PHE A 180 -3.61 -24.20 11.51
CA PHE A 180 -2.61 -25.15 11.01
C PHE A 180 -1.34 -25.19 11.86
N HIS A 181 -1.41 -24.77 13.12
CA HIS A 181 -0.29 -24.88 14.05
C HIS A 181 0.29 -26.31 14.06
N GLY A 182 1.60 -26.45 13.85
CA GLY A 182 2.27 -27.75 13.70
C GLY A 182 2.03 -28.48 12.37
N ARG A 183 1.19 -27.94 11.49
CA ARG A 183 0.87 -28.51 10.16
C ARG A 183 0.87 -27.44 9.07
N GLN A 184 1.81 -26.51 9.12
CA GLN A 184 1.83 -25.32 8.25
C GLN A 184 2.01 -25.64 6.75
N ILE A 185 2.30 -26.90 6.39
CA ILE A 185 2.26 -27.35 5.00
C ILE A 185 0.92 -27.06 4.33
N TRP A 186 -0.21 -27.15 5.06
CA TRP A 186 -1.54 -26.87 4.50
C TRP A 186 -1.72 -25.40 4.15
N SER A 187 -1.15 -24.48 4.93
CA SER A 187 -1.08 -23.06 4.56
C SER A 187 -0.35 -22.86 3.23
N GLY A 188 0.77 -23.55 3.04
CA GLY A 188 1.51 -23.56 1.76
C GLY A 188 0.70 -24.12 0.60
N VAL A 189 0.00 -25.23 0.79
CA VAL A 189 -0.88 -25.83 -0.23
C VAL A 189 -1.99 -24.87 -0.64
N ILE A 190 -2.57 -24.13 0.31
CA ILE A 190 -3.58 -23.09 0.02
C ILE A 190 -2.98 -22.00 -0.86
N PHE A 191 -1.78 -21.48 -0.53
CA PHE A 191 -1.10 -20.47 -1.36
C PHE A 191 -0.80 -21.00 -2.77
N LEU A 192 -0.33 -22.24 -2.90
CA LEU A 192 -0.10 -22.87 -4.21
C LEU A 192 -1.40 -22.95 -5.03
N ALA A 193 -2.50 -23.40 -4.42
CA ALA A 193 -3.79 -23.50 -5.09
C ALA A 193 -4.28 -22.13 -5.57
N LEU A 194 -4.18 -21.08 -4.73
CA LEU A 194 -4.54 -19.71 -5.10
C LEU A 194 -3.68 -19.18 -6.25
N THR A 195 -2.37 -19.47 -6.24
CA THR A 195 -1.45 -19.05 -7.30
C THR A 195 -1.76 -19.75 -8.62
N VAL A 196 -2.10 -21.04 -8.60
CA VAL A 196 -2.56 -21.76 -9.81
C VAL A 196 -3.82 -21.11 -10.38
N ILE A 197 -4.80 -20.78 -9.52
CA ILE A 197 -6.02 -20.06 -9.94
C ILE A 197 -5.65 -18.70 -10.56
N GLY A 198 -4.74 -17.93 -9.92
CA GLY A 198 -4.26 -16.66 -10.44
C GLY A 198 -3.56 -16.79 -11.79
N LEU A 199 -2.72 -17.82 -11.96
CA LEU A 199 -2.06 -18.11 -13.22
C LEU A 199 -3.08 -18.46 -14.32
N LEU A 200 -4.02 -19.34 -14.04
CA LEU A 200 -5.09 -19.69 -15.00
C LEU A 200 -5.93 -18.48 -15.39
N THR A 201 -6.30 -17.65 -14.41
CA THR A 201 -7.05 -16.41 -14.63
C THR A 201 -6.27 -15.42 -15.50
N SER A 202 -4.94 -15.37 -15.37
CA SER A 202 -4.10 -14.44 -16.14
C SER A 202 -4.13 -14.68 -17.66
N PHE A 203 -4.46 -15.89 -18.10
CA PHE A 203 -4.69 -16.17 -19.53
C PHE A 203 -5.92 -15.42 -20.10
N GLY A 204 -6.87 -15.05 -19.26
CA GLY A 204 -8.03 -14.24 -19.62
C GLY A 204 -7.71 -12.76 -19.90
N ILE A 205 -6.52 -12.26 -19.57
CA ILE A 205 -6.09 -10.91 -19.90
C ILE A 205 -5.89 -10.80 -21.40
N SER A 206 -6.47 -9.75 -22.01
CA SER A 206 -6.37 -9.51 -23.46
C SER A 206 -4.92 -9.31 -23.90
N LYS A 207 -4.60 -9.77 -25.11
CA LYS A 207 -3.28 -9.52 -25.72
C LYS A 207 -3.14 -8.04 -26.06
N VAL A 208 -2.08 -7.43 -25.57
CA VAL A 208 -1.74 -6.03 -25.84
C VAL A 208 -0.32 -5.96 -26.37
N PRO A 209 -0.02 -5.07 -27.34
CA PRO A 209 1.35 -4.90 -27.84
C PRO A 209 2.28 -4.35 -26.76
N ALA A 210 3.58 -4.43 -26.97
CA ALA A 210 4.57 -3.75 -26.16
C ALA A 210 4.49 -2.24 -26.44
N ALA A 211 4.63 -1.40 -25.42
CA ALA A 211 4.58 0.05 -25.58
C ALA A 211 5.83 0.58 -26.29
N ASP A 212 7.02 0.10 -25.93
CA ASP A 212 8.30 0.47 -26.51
C ASP A 212 9.26 -0.76 -26.58
N PRO A 213 9.15 -1.59 -27.63
CA PRO A 213 10.02 -2.77 -27.80
C PRO A 213 11.50 -2.43 -27.92
N ALA A 214 11.84 -1.20 -28.37
CA ALA A 214 13.20 -0.75 -28.57
C ALA A 214 13.84 -0.17 -27.30
N ARG A 215 13.10 -0.03 -26.22
CA ARG A 215 13.54 0.57 -24.97
C ARG A 215 14.80 -0.14 -24.45
N ARG A 216 15.83 0.64 -24.14
CA ARG A 216 17.04 0.17 -23.47
C ARG A 216 16.93 0.47 -21.98
N PHE A 217 17.48 -0.39 -21.16
CA PHE A 217 17.55 -0.15 -19.72
C PHE A 217 18.59 0.95 -19.45
N ASP A 218 18.14 2.04 -18.83
CA ASP A 218 19.03 3.10 -18.39
C ASP A 218 19.46 2.83 -16.94
N TRP A 219 20.75 2.65 -16.74
CA TRP A 219 21.35 2.44 -15.42
C TRP A 219 21.47 3.74 -14.61
N ASN A 220 21.20 4.90 -15.22
CA ASN A 220 21.31 6.20 -14.57
C ASN A 220 20.01 6.64 -13.88
N VAL A 221 19.16 5.68 -13.56
CA VAL A 221 17.89 5.86 -12.85
C VAL A 221 18.02 6.67 -11.55
N PRO A 222 19.10 6.51 -10.73
CA PRO A 222 19.26 7.34 -9.55
C PRO A 222 19.35 8.84 -9.87
N ALA A 223 20.04 9.21 -10.93
CA ALA A 223 20.20 10.63 -11.30
C ALA A 223 18.85 11.24 -11.73
N GLU A 224 18.06 10.52 -12.52
CA GLU A 224 16.71 10.95 -12.92
C GLU A 224 15.79 11.10 -11.70
N PHE A 225 15.85 10.17 -10.76
CA PHE A 225 15.09 10.23 -9.51
C PHE A 225 15.45 11.47 -8.67
N PHE A 226 16.74 11.75 -8.46
CA PHE A 226 17.17 12.93 -7.72
C PHE A 226 16.86 14.24 -8.46
N HIS A 227 16.91 14.23 -9.78
CA HIS A 227 16.49 15.39 -10.59
C HIS A 227 15.01 15.69 -10.40
N GLU A 228 14.15 14.66 -10.44
CA GLU A 228 12.70 14.81 -10.25
C GLU A 228 12.37 15.28 -8.82
N ILE A 229 13.02 14.75 -7.79
CA ILE A 229 12.88 15.26 -6.41
C ILE A 229 13.21 16.76 -6.35
N ARG A 230 14.29 17.19 -6.99
CA ARG A 230 14.67 18.61 -7.00
C ARG A 230 13.63 19.47 -7.69
N HIS A 231 13.06 18.97 -8.79
CA HIS A 231 11.99 19.64 -9.52
C HIS A 231 10.71 19.74 -8.67
N MET A 232 10.27 18.64 -8.05
CA MET A 232 9.08 18.63 -7.16
C MET A 232 9.22 19.57 -5.96
N ARG A 233 10.45 19.75 -5.44
CA ARG A 233 10.74 20.67 -4.33
C ARG A 233 10.53 22.14 -4.70
N SER A 234 10.50 22.51 -5.99
CA SER A 234 10.21 23.86 -6.45
C SER A 234 8.72 24.24 -6.28
N ASP A 235 7.81 23.26 -6.33
CA ASP A 235 6.40 23.45 -5.96
C ASP A 235 6.17 23.07 -4.50
N ARG A 236 6.06 24.10 -3.66
CA ARG A 236 5.91 23.94 -2.20
C ARG A 236 4.70 23.08 -1.83
N THR A 237 3.58 23.24 -2.54
CA THR A 237 2.34 22.49 -2.27
C THR A 237 2.53 21.01 -2.63
N LEU A 238 3.09 20.72 -3.81
CA LEU A 238 3.36 19.36 -4.26
C LEU A 238 4.34 18.66 -3.31
N TRP A 239 5.45 19.32 -2.97
CA TRP A 239 6.45 18.76 -2.09
C TRP A 239 5.91 18.47 -0.69
N THR A 240 5.08 19.39 -0.14
CA THR A 240 4.40 19.20 1.15
C THR A 240 3.46 17.99 1.12
N ALA A 241 2.69 17.84 0.03
CA ALA A 241 1.81 16.68 -0.16
C ALA A 241 2.62 15.37 -0.22
N VAL A 242 3.79 15.36 -0.88
CA VAL A 242 4.67 14.19 -0.93
C VAL A 242 5.23 13.83 0.44
N ILE A 243 5.68 14.82 1.22
CA ILE A 243 6.14 14.60 2.61
C ILE A 243 4.99 14.04 3.47
N ALA A 244 3.79 14.63 3.38
CA ALA A 244 2.62 14.18 4.11
C ALA A 244 2.23 12.74 3.74
N ASN A 245 2.29 12.39 2.46
CA ASN A 245 2.03 11.03 1.99
C ASN A 245 3.08 10.03 2.50
N THR A 246 4.35 10.38 2.43
CA THR A 246 5.45 9.56 2.97
C THR A 246 5.29 9.33 4.47
N PHE A 247 4.93 10.38 5.22
CA PHE A 247 4.62 10.29 6.64
C PHE A 247 3.44 9.36 6.92
N PHE A 248 2.37 9.45 6.13
CA PHE A 248 1.19 8.58 6.27
C PHE A 248 1.55 7.09 6.15
N TRP A 249 2.33 6.74 5.13
CA TRP A 249 2.76 5.36 4.92
C TRP A 249 3.74 4.88 5.99
N PHE A 250 4.66 5.75 6.44
CA PHE A 250 5.53 5.47 7.57
C PHE A 250 4.72 5.22 8.85
N LEU A 251 3.80 6.15 9.20
CA LEU A 251 2.97 6.04 10.39
C LEU A 251 2.04 4.83 10.33
N GLY A 252 1.42 4.59 9.18
CA GLY A 252 0.55 3.45 8.95
C GLY A 252 1.27 2.12 9.17
N SER A 253 2.47 1.96 8.61
CA SER A 253 3.28 0.75 8.81
C SER A 253 3.75 0.60 10.27
N LEU A 254 4.10 1.69 10.94
CA LEU A 254 4.44 1.70 12.36
C LEU A 254 3.27 1.20 13.23
N LEU A 255 2.07 1.72 12.98
CA LEU A 255 0.87 1.36 13.73
C LEU A 255 0.44 -0.08 13.44
N LEU A 256 0.48 -0.54 12.18
CA LEU A 256 0.13 -1.93 11.84
C LEU A 256 1.00 -2.95 12.59
N LEU A 257 2.31 -2.71 12.66
CA LEU A 257 3.22 -3.59 13.39
C LEU A 257 3.02 -3.49 14.91
N ASN A 258 2.84 -2.27 15.42
CA ASN A 258 2.63 -2.03 16.84
C ASN A 258 1.32 -2.63 17.36
N ILE A 259 0.26 -2.65 16.54
CA ILE A 259 -1.03 -3.27 16.91
C ILE A 259 -0.85 -4.74 17.26
N VAL A 260 -0.04 -5.48 16.51
CA VAL A 260 0.21 -6.90 16.78
C VAL A 260 0.96 -7.07 18.10
N LEU A 261 2.01 -6.28 18.33
CA LEU A 261 2.74 -6.29 19.61
C LEU A 261 1.85 -5.88 20.79
N TYR A 262 0.98 -4.88 20.58
CA TYR A 262 0.02 -4.45 21.60
C TYR A 262 -1.02 -5.53 21.92
N ALA A 263 -1.48 -6.23 20.90
CA ALA A 263 -2.44 -7.33 21.06
C ALA A 263 -1.84 -8.50 21.86
N THR A 264 -0.59 -8.88 21.54
CA THR A 264 0.10 -10.00 22.21
C THR A 264 0.64 -9.64 23.60
N ASP A 265 1.32 -8.50 23.74
CA ASP A 265 2.06 -8.16 24.94
C ASP A 265 1.23 -7.41 26.00
N ILE A 266 0.15 -6.70 25.60
CA ILE A 266 -0.69 -5.89 26.49
C ILE A 266 -2.10 -6.48 26.65
N LEU A 267 -2.75 -6.83 25.54
CA LEU A 267 -4.11 -7.37 25.60
C LEU A 267 -4.13 -8.88 25.83
N HIS A 268 -3.00 -9.57 25.62
CA HIS A 268 -2.85 -11.02 25.76
C HIS A 268 -3.91 -11.80 24.96
N VAL A 269 -4.21 -11.36 23.74
CA VAL A 269 -5.17 -12.01 22.85
C VAL A 269 -4.45 -12.86 21.80
N ASP A 270 -5.19 -13.81 21.21
CA ASP A 270 -4.70 -14.73 20.18
C ASP A 270 -4.57 -14.06 18.79
N ASP A 271 -3.99 -14.77 17.83
CA ASP A 271 -3.74 -14.28 16.47
C ASP A 271 -5.00 -13.84 15.71
N PRO A 272 -6.14 -14.55 15.79
CA PRO A 272 -7.39 -14.06 15.18
C PRO A 272 -7.85 -12.72 15.75
N HIS A 273 -7.80 -12.53 17.08
CA HIS A 273 -8.18 -11.26 17.70
C HIS A 273 -7.21 -10.13 17.33
N SER A 274 -5.90 -10.43 17.24
CA SER A 274 -4.90 -9.49 16.70
C SER A 274 -5.23 -9.07 15.27
N SER A 275 -5.65 -10.03 14.44
CA SER A 275 -6.05 -9.77 13.04
C SER A 275 -7.32 -8.93 12.94
N TYR A 276 -8.29 -9.06 13.87
CA TYR A 276 -9.47 -8.18 13.91
C TYR A 276 -9.10 -6.73 14.21
N LEU A 277 -8.10 -6.48 15.07
CA LEU A 277 -7.61 -5.12 15.32
C LEU A 277 -6.96 -4.50 14.08
N LEU A 278 -6.16 -5.29 13.32
CA LEU A 278 -5.60 -4.87 12.04
C LEU A 278 -6.70 -4.55 11.01
N ALA A 279 -7.72 -5.42 10.94
CA ALA A 279 -8.87 -5.24 10.07
C ALA A 279 -9.66 -3.97 10.44
N ALA A 280 -9.86 -3.69 11.73
CA ALA A 280 -10.56 -2.49 12.20
C ALA A 280 -9.88 -1.21 11.73
N LEU A 281 -8.54 -1.10 11.87
CA LEU A 281 -7.78 0.03 11.35
C LEU A 281 -7.93 0.15 9.83
N SER A 282 -7.75 -0.95 9.10
CA SER A 282 -7.78 -0.98 7.63
C SER A 282 -9.17 -0.64 7.08
N LEU A 283 -10.24 -1.22 7.65
CA LEU A 283 -11.62 -0.88 7.31
C LEU A 283 -11.91 0.59 7.63
N GLY A 284 -11.42 1.08 8.76
CA GLY A 284 -11.51 2.49 9.12
C GLY A 284 -10.91 3.39 8.04
N ILE A 285 -9.70 3.10 7.56
CA ILE A 285 -9.06 3.85 6.47
C ILE A 285 -9.93 3.82 5.21
N GLY A 286 -10.48 2.66 4.83
CA GLY A 286 -11.35 2.52 3.67
C GLY A 286 -12.63 3.36 3.80
N ILE A 287 -13.33 3.27 4.93
CA ILE A 287 -14.54 4.06 5.23
C ILE A 287 -14.21 5.55 5.23
N GLY A 288 -13.14 5.94 5.91
CA GLY A 288 -12.70 7.33 6.00
C GLY A 288 -12.33 7.90 4.62
N SER A 289 -11.65 7.12 3.79
CA SER A 289 -11.31 7.51 2.42
C SER A 289 -12.56 7.69 1.55
N PHE A 290 -13.53 6.80 1.68
CA PHE A 290 -14.80 6.92 0.99
C PHE A 290 -15.58 8.16 1.42
N LEU A 291 -15.70 8.39 2.73
CA LEU A 291 -16.37 9.57 3.30
C LEU A 291 -15.64 10.87 2.90
N ALA A 292 -14.30 10.90 2.92
CA ALA A 292 -13.51 12.03 2.47
C ALA A 292 -13.74 12.32 0.98
N GLY A 293 -13.82 11.27 0.14
CA GLY A 293 -14.16 11.39 -1.28
C GLY A 293 -15.54 12.00 -1.50
N LEU A 294 -16.55 11.55 -0.76
CA LEU A 294 -17.91 12.12 -0.79
C LEU A 294 -17.92 13.59 -0.33
N ALA A 295 -17.24 13.89 0.77
CA ALA A 295 -17.17 15.23 1.35
C ALA A 295 -16.42 16.23 0.46
N SER A 296 -15.44 15.77 -0.32
CA SER A 296 -14.72 16.58 -1.32
C SER A 296 -15.60 17.02 -2.49
N GLY A 297 -16.60 16.23 -2.85
CA GLY A 297 -17.47 16.49 -3.99
C GLY A 297 -16.68 16.59 -5.29
N LYS A 298 -16.80 17.73 -6.01
CA LYS A 298 -16.12 17.97 -7.29
C LYS A 298 -14.78 18.70 -7.18
N LYS A 299 -14.35 19.07 -5.96
CA LYS A 299 -13.12 19.85 -5.72
C LYS A 299 -12.22 19.10 -4.76
N ILE A 300 -10.91 19.33 -4.85
CA ILE A 300 -10.00 18.92 -3.79
C ILE A 300 -10.23 19.86 -2.60
N GLU A 301 -10.39 19.28 -1.42
CA GLU A 301 -10.59 20.01 -0.16
C GLU A 301 -9.38 19.77 0.77
N PRO A 302 -8.26 20.50 0.60
CA PRO A 302 -7.07 20.31 1.42
C PRO A 302 -7.33 20.59 2.90
N GLY A 303 -8.36 21.38 3.21
CA GLY A 303 -8.79 21.65 4.58
C GLY A 303 -9.17 20.42 5.41
N MET A 304 -9.48 19.27 4.77
CA MET A 304 -9.75 18.00 5.46
C MET A 304 -8.49 17.36 6.07
N VAL A 305 -7.30 17.71 5.60
CA VAL A 305 -6.03 17.17 6.10
C VAL A 305 -5.87 17.42 7.61
N LEU A 306 -6.18 18.63 8.09
CA LEU A 306 -6.01 18.97 9.50
C LEU A 306 -6.97 18.27 10.45
N PRO A 307 -8.31 18.19 10.19
CA PRO A 307 -9.21 17.33 10.96
C PRO A 307 -8.80 15.85 10.95
N GLY A 308 -8.34 15.32 9.80
CA GLY A 308 -7.79 13.98 9.71
C GLY A 308 -6.59 13.80 10.63
N LEU A 309 -5.63 14.72 10.59
CA LEU A 309 -4.45 14.69 11.44
C LEU A 309 -4.81 14.83 12.93
N GLY A 310 -5.75 15.71 13.28
CA GLY A 310 -6.27 15.87 14.64
C GLY A 310 -6.94 14.60 15.17
N GLY A 311 -7.70 13.91 14.33
CA GLY A 311 -8.30 12.62 14.66
C GLY A 311 -7.25 11.52 14.89
N ILE A 312 -6.22 11.43 14.05
CA ILE A 312 -5.09 10.50 14.24
C ILE A 312 -4.40 10.80 15.57
N LEU A 313 -4.07 12.07 15.84
CA LEU A 313 -3.43 12.52 17.09
C LEU A 313 -4.27 12.10 18.31
N LEU A 314 -5.56 12.40 18.30
CA LEU A 314 -6.47 12.12 19.42
C LEU A 314 -6.59 10.61 19.67
N MET A 315 -6.84 9.82 18.63
CA MET A 315 -7.02 8.37 18.78
C MET A 315 -5.71 7.68 19.20
N ALA A 316 -4.56 8.07 18.66
CA ALA A 316 -3.27 7.56 19.08
C ALA A 316 -2.97 7.92 20.56
N ALA A 317 -3.27 9.13 21.00
CA ALA A 317 -3.13 9.52 22.40
C ALA A 317 -4.09 8.76 23.33
N LEU A 318 -5.31 8.45 22.89
CA LEU A 318 -6.25 7.63 23.66
C LEU A 318 -5.80 6.17 23.76
N LEU A 319 -5.25 5.59 22.68
CA LEU A 319 -4.72 4.22 22.65
C LEU A 319 -3.49 4.03 23.56
N SER A 320 -2.78 5.10 23.88
CA SER A 320 -1.63 5.03 24.81
C SER A 320 -2.00 4.87 26.27
N ARG A 321 -3.28 4.96 26.64
CA ARG A 321 -3.74 4.82 28.04
C ARG A 321 -3.65 3.37 28.52
N PRO A 322 -3.26 3.12 29.77
CA PRO A 322 -3.27 1.77 30.33
C PRO A 322 -4.71 1.27 30.60
N GLY A 323 -4.92 -0.03 30.58
CA GLY A 323 -6.15 -0.67 31.03
C GLY A 323 -7.36 -0.50 30.08
N ILE A 324 -7.13 -0.23 28.81
CA ILE A 324 -8.21 -0.11 27.81
C ILE A 324 -8.76 -1.51 27.47
N SER A 325 -10.09 -1.64 27.42
CA SER A 325 -10.73 -2.89 27.01
C SER A 325 -10.50 -3.16 25.50
N TYR A 326 -10.48 -4.45 25.11
CA TYR A 326 -10.33 -4.89 23.73
C TYR A 326 -11.31 -4.18 22.77
N LEU A 327 -12.60 -4.10 23.16
CA LEU A 327 -13.63 -3.45 22.34
C LEU A 327 -13.33 -1.94 22.15
N ALA A 328 -12.88 -1.26 23.20
CA ALA A 328 -12.50 0.15 23.10
C ALA A 328 -11.29 0.36 22.18
N VAL A 329 -10.29 -0.53 22.24
CA VAL A 329 -9.15 -0.52 21.30
C VAL A 329 -9.62 -0.72 19.87
N LEU A 330 -10.48 -1.69 19.61
CA LEU A 330 -11.05 -1.97 18.29
C LEU A 330 -11.77 -0.75 17.71
N VAL A 331 -12.62 -0.09 18.50
CA VAL A 331 -13.35 1.12 18.09
C VAL A 331 -12.37 2.29 17.84
N GLN A 332 -11.40 2.49 18.72
CA GLN A 332 -10.42 3.57 18.58
C GLN A 332 -9.53 3.36 17.34
N LEU A 333 -9.13 2.14 17.03
CA LEU A 333 -8.39 1.82 15.81
C LEU A 333 -9.23 2.05 14.54
N ALA A 334 -10.51 1.68 14.55
CA ALA A 334 -11.41 2.00 13.45
C ALA A 334 -11.54 3.51 13.23
N LEU A 335 -11.71 4.30 14.30
CA LEU A 335 -11.79 5.76 14.23
C LEU A 335 -10.46 6.39 13.80
N LEU A 336 -9.32 5.84 14.26
CA LEU A 336 -7.99 6.24 13.80
C LEU A 336 -7.85 6.02 12.28
N GLY A 337 -8.32 4.87 11.80
CA GLY A 337 -8.37 4.58 10.37
C GLY A 337 -9.23 5.58 9.60
N VAL A 338 -10.43 5.90 10.09
CA VAL A 338 -11.31 6.91 9.47
C VAL A 338 -10.59 8.26 9.36
N ALA A 339 -9.95 8.71 10.44
CA ALA A 339 -9.16 9.93 10.43
C ALA A 339 -8.00 9.87 9.42
N GLY A 340 -7.34 8.70 9.30
CA GLY A 340 -6.31 8.43 8.28
C GLY A 340 -6.82 8.61 6.86
N GLY A 341 -8.05 8.15 6.57
CA GLY A 341 -8.71 8.34 5.28
C GLY A 341 -8.94 9.82 4.93
N PHE A 342 -9.43 10.60 5.90
CA PHE A 342 -9.59 12.07 5.76
C PHE A 342 -8.24 12.79 5.53
N PHE A 343 -7.16 12.25 6.07
CA PHE A 343 -5.82 12.79 5.83
C PHE A 343 -5.28 12.44 4.44
N VAL A 344 -5.30 11.17 4.04
CA VAL A 344 -4.58 10.69 2.86
C VAL A 344 -5.27 11.04 1.54
N VAL A 345 -6.61 11.08 1.49
CA VAL A 345 -7.36 11.34 0.25
C VAL A 345 -7.04 12.69 -0.38
N PRO A 346 -7.14 13.82 0.35
CA PRO A 346 -6.78 15.11 -0.23
C PRO A 346 -5.28 15.23 -0.55
N VAL A 347 -4.41 14.59 0.23
CA VAL A 347 -2.97 14.53 -0.03
C VAL A 347 -2.67 13.85 -1.36
N ASN A 348 -3.25 12.66 -1.60
CA ASN A 348 -3.11 11.95 -2.88
C ASN A 348 -3.69 12.74 -4.05
N ALA A 349 -4.82 13.41 -3.85
CA ALA A 349 -5.44 14.23 -4.89
C ALA A 349 -4.51 15.41 -5.29
N LEU A 350 -3.83 16.05 -4.34
CA LEU A 350 -2.84 17.09 -4.62
C LEU A 350 -1.65 16.55 -5.43
N ILE A 351 -1.11 15.38 -5.06
CA ILE A 351 -0.01 14.73 -5.80
C ILE A 351 -0.41 14.42 -7.24
N GLN A 352 -1.67 14.03 -7.48
CA GLN A 352 -2.17 13.66 -8.80
C GLN A 352 -2.54 14.87 -9.68
N GLN A 353 -2.95 16.00 -9.10
CA GLN A 353 -3.46 17.15 -9.86
C GLN A 353 -2.41 18.24 -10.05
N ARG A 354 -1.48 18.41 -9.11
CA ARG A 354 -0.55 19.54 -9.11
C ARG A 354 0.51 19.49 -10.23
N PRO A 355 1.11 18.31 -10.56
CA PRO A 355 2.09 18.24 -11.63
C PRO A 355 1.48 18.54 -13.00
N ARG A 356 2.29 19.07 -13.91
CA ARG A 356 1.92 19.26 -15.30
C ARG A 356 1.55 17.92 -15.96
N PRO A 357 0.66 17.90 -16.96
CA PRO A 357 0.23 16.64 -17.60
C PRO A 357 1.40 15.75 -18.05
N GLU A 358 2.48 16.35 -18.58
CA GLU A 358 3.66 15.66 -19.11
C GLU A 358 4.56 15.07 -18.01
N GLU A 359 4.50 15.62 -16.79
CA GLU A 359 5.33 15.26 -15.64
C GLU A 359 4.59 14.37 -14.63
N LYS A 360 3.28 14.23 -14.79
CA LYS A 360 2.37 13.62 -13.83
C LYS A 360 2.76 12.18 -13.46
N GLY A 361 3.10 11.37 -14.45
CA GLY A 361 3.51 9.98 -14.24
C GLY A 361 4.80 9.87 -13.42
N ARG A 362 5.80 10.72 -13.72
CA ARG A 362 7.07 10.76 -12.99
C ARG A 362 6.88 11.22 -11.55
N ALA A 363 6.12 12.29 -11.34
CA ALA A 363 5.85 12.82 -10.01
C ALA A 363 5.14 11.79 -9.12
N ILE A 364 4.13 11.08 -9.65
CA ILE A 364 3.44 10.00 -8.93
C ILE A 364 4.39 8.85 -8.62
N ALA A 365 5.24 8.45 -9.58
CA ALA A 365 6.21 7.38 -9.38
C ALA A 365 7.21 7.71 -8.27
N VAL A 366 7.74 8.94 -8.26
CA VAL A 366 8.65 9.42 -7.21
C VAL A 366 7.94 9.50 -5.85
N ALA A 367 6.70 10.01 -5.80
CA ALA A 367 5.91 10.06 -4.56
C ALA A 367 5.68 8.65 -3.99
N ASN A 368 5.35 7.68 -4.84
CA ASN A 368 5.19 6.28 -4.44
C ASN A 368 6.50 5.68 -3.91
N LEU A 369 7.62 5.93 -4.60
CA LEU A 369 8.93 5.43 -4.16
C LEU A 369 9.31 6.02 -2.79
N LEU A 370 9.09 7.32 -2.57
CA LEU A 370 9.31 7.96 -1.26
C LEU A 370 8.40 7.38 -0.17
N SER A 371 7.16 7.00 -0.52
CA SER A 371 6.27 6.29 0.41
C SER A 371 6.85 4.93 0.82
N PHE A 372 7.41 4.17 -0.11
CA PHE A 372 8.10 2.91 0.22
C PHE A 372 9.39 3.14 1.02
N VAL A 373 10.11 4.26 0.81
CA VAL A 373 11.20 4.67 1.71
C VAL A 373 10.68 4.87 3.12
N GLY A 374 9.53 5.54 3.29
CA GLY A 374 8.85 5.70 4.58
C GLY A 374 8.54 4.35 5.23
N VAL A 375 7.92 3.44 4.49
CA VAL A 375 7.63 2.07 4.96
C VAL A 375 8.91 1.31 5.34
N ALA A 376 9.99 1.44 4.58
CA ALA A 376 11.27 0.77 4.84
C ALA A 376 12.03 1.37 6.04
N LEU A 377 11.83 2.65 6.36
CA LEU A 377 12.43 3.30 7.54
C LEU A 377 11.71 2.93 8.84
N GLN A 378 10.42 2.56 8.77
CA GLN A 378 9.62 2.23 9.94
C GLN A 378 10.22 1.11 10.81
N PRO A 379 10.70 -0.03 10.26
CA PRO A 379 11.26 -1.10 11.07
C PRO A 379 12.47 -0.67 11.90
N PHE A 380 13.32 0.19 11.33
CA PHE A 380 14.49 0.73 12.05
C PHE A 380 14.06 1.64 13.20
N ALA A 381 13.06 2.51 12.96
CA ALA A 381 12.52 3.38 14.00
C ALA A 381 11.93 2.55 15.15
N GLN A 382 11.11 1.56 14.85
CA GLN A 382 10.49 0.70 15.86
C GLN A 382 11.53 -0.17 16.60
N TYR A 383 12.47 -0.77 15.88
CA TYR A 383 13.56 -1.54 16.49
C TYR A 383 14.43 -0.67 17.40
N ALA A 384 14.75 0.57 16.99
CA ALA A 384 15.46 1.52 17.83
C ALA A 384 14.66 1.88 19.10
N MET A 385 13.35 2.11 18.98
CA MET A 385 12.46 2.34 20.13
C MET A 385 12.50 1.18 21.12
N LEU A 386 12.41 -0.08 20.64
CA LEU A 386 12.48 -1.27 21.47
C LEU A 386 13.85 -1.42 22.16
N ARG A 387 14.96 -1.06 21.51
CA ARG A 387 16.31 -1.20 22.06
C ARG A 387 16.69 -0.08 23.03
N LEU A 388 16.29 1.16 22.76
CA LEU A 388 16.70 2.33 23.54
C LEU A 388 15.93 2.51 24.85
N GLY A 389 14.75 1.93 25.00
CA GLY A 389 13.95 2.16 26.20
C GLY A 389 12.93 1.07 26.50
N HIS A 390 12.87 -0.03 25.76
CA HIS A 390 11.79 -1.02 25.82
C HIS A 390 10.43 -0.33 25.97
N PRO A 391 10.04 0.59 25.07
CA PRO A 391 8.74 1.19 25.22
C PRO A 391 7.71 0.09 25.11
N ASP A 392 6.92 -0.03 26.16
CA ASP A 392 5.65 -0.71 26.15
C ASP A 392 4.92 -0.34 24.82
N PRO A 393 4.35 -1.30 24.07
CA PRO A 393 3.60 -1.00 22.83
C PRO A 393 2.57 0.12 22.98
N SER A 394 2.03 0.36 24.19
CA SER A 394 1.17 1.51 24.50
C SER A 394 1.89 2.84 24.28
N ARG A 395 3.17 2.94 24.62
CA ARG A 395 3.97 4.16 24.44
C ARG A 395 4.29 4.46 22.97
N VAL A 396 4.33 3.44 22.12
CA VAL A 396 4.50 3.65 20.67
C VAL A 396 3.32 4.44 20.10
N PHE A 397 2.09 4.25 20.60
CA PHE A 397 0.94 5.09 20.23
C PHE A 397 1.15 6.55 20.67
N LEU A 398 1.74 6.79 21.83
CA LEU A 398 2.06 8.17 22.29
C LEU A 398 3.14 8.81 21.40
N ILE A 399 4.16 8.05 21.00
CA ILE A 399 5.19 8.52 20.06
C ILE A 399 4.55 8.82 18.70
N ALA A 400 3.65 7.96 18.21
CA ALA A 400 2.88 8.20 16.99
C ALA A 400 2.05 9.51 17.08
N ALA A 401 1.43 9.77 18.24
CA ALA A 401 0.72 11.03 18.49
C ALA A 401 1.68 12.23 18.44
N ALA A 402 2.84 12.14 19.09
CA ALA A 402 3.86 13.21 19.06
C ALA A 402 4.39 13.47 17.64
N MET A 403 4.66 12.41 16.86
CA MET A 403 5.07 12.54 15.46
C MET A 403 3.98 13.18 14.61
N THR A 404 2.71 12.85 14.86
CA THR A 404 1.55 13.44 14.19
C THR A 404 1.44 14.94 14.51
N LEU A 405 1.71 15.34 15.74
CA LEU A 405 1.76 16.75 16.13
C LEU A 405 2.89 17.51 15.42
N VAL A 406 4.08 16.90 15.34
CA VAL A 406 5.22 17.46 14.57
C VAL A 406 4.87 17.61 13.09
N MET A 407 4.20 16.62 12.50
CA MET A 407 3.73 16.71 11.11
C MET A 407 2.72 17.85 10.94
N GLY A 408 1.79 18.04 11.89
CA GLY A 408 0.86 19.17 11.89
C GLY A 408 1.59 20.51 11.87
N TYR A 409 2.61 20.67 12.70
CA TYR A 409 3.46 21.86 12.71
C TYR A 409 4.21 22.08 11.38
N ILE A 410 4.75 21.01 10.78
CA ILE A 410 5.41 21.07 9.47
C ILE A 410 4.42 21.53 8.39
N LEU A 411 3.21 20.96 8.38
CA LEU A 411 2.17 21.32 7.41
C LEU A 411 1.75 22.79 7.56
N GLU A 412 1.56 23.27 8.78
CA GLU A 412 1.25 24.68 9.05
C GLU A 412 2.35 25.61 8.54
N ARG A 413 3.61 25.26 8.79
CA ARG A 413 4.75 26.05 8.32
C ARG A 413 4.92 26.04 6.81
N MET A 414 4.67 24.92 6.18
CA MET A 414 4.83 24.75 4.73
C MET A 414 3.60 25.25 3.94
N LEU A 415 2.39 25.14 4.48
CA LEU A 415 1.12 25.52 3.84
C LEU A 415 0.21 26.22 4.86
N PRO A 416 0.50 27.48 5.26
CA PRO A 416 -0.29 28.20 6.27
C PRO A 416 -1.75 28.41 5.87
N GLU A 417 -2.06 28.32 4.58
CA GLU A 417 -3.42 28.39 4.03
C GLU A 417 -4.31 27.19 4.38
N LEU A 418 -3.74 26.07 4.84
CA LEU A 418 -4.53 24.90 5.26
C LEU A 418 -5.40 25.19 6.50
N PHE A 419 -4.92 26.02 7.41
CA PHE A 419 -5.63 26.32 8.65
C PHE A 419 -6.95 27.09 8.41
N PRO A 420 -6.96 28.22 7.67
CA PRO A 420 -8.20 28.88 7.27
C PRO A 420 -9.14 27.99 6.44
N GLN A 421 -8.60 27.15 5.58
CA GLN A 421 -9.40 26.20 4.78
C GLN A 421 -10.06 25.14 5.66
N ALA A 422 -9.36 24.61 6.67
CA ALA A 422 -9.92 23.68 7.64
C ALA A 422 -11.05 24.30 8.46
N LEU A 423 -10.87 25.54 8.94
CA LEU A 423 -11.90 26.29 9.67
C LEU A 423 -13.13 26.55 8.81
N ASN A 424 -12.95 26.87 7.54
CA ASN A 424 -14.06 27.06 6.59
C ASN A 424 -14.79 25.75 6.27
N TRP A 425 -14.05 24.61 6.24
CA TRP A 425 -14.62 23.30 6.01
C TRP A 425 -15.41 22.82 7.23
N THR A 426 -14.93 23.02 8.45
CA THR A 426 -15.59 22.65 9.71
C THR A 426 -16.76 23.57 10.07
N ARG A 427 -16.78 24.81 9.60
CA ARG A 427 -17.94 25.70 9.68
C ARG A 427 -18.97 25.21 8.70
N LEU A 428 -19.75 24.21 9.10
CA LEU A 428 -20.94 23.72 8.40
C LEU A 428 -21.82 24.91 7.96
N ARG A 429 -21.60 25.42 6.77
CA ARG A 429 -22.66 26.17 6.09
C ARG A 429 -23.72 25.12 5.75
N PRO A 430 -24.99 25.31 6.19
CA PRO A 430 -26.06 24.51 5.65
C PRO A 430 -25.99 24.67 4.14
N ARG A 431 -25.67 23.59 3.42
CA ARG A 431 -25.78 23.58 1.96
C ARG A 431 -27.22 23.83 1.67
N ALA A 432 -27.52 25.04 1.17
CA ALA A 432 -28.81 25.28 0.53
C ALA A 432 -29.04 24.15 -0.46
N THR A 433 -30.09 23.38 -0.19
CA THR A 433 -30.69 22.42 -1.10
C THR A 433 -30.93 23.08 -2.45
N LEU A 434 -30.33 22.53 -3.51
CA LEU A 434 -30.89 22.45 -4.85
C LEU A 434 -30.38 21.18 -5.52
#